data_093da10363511ce8c47d5392b10f76bb
#
_entry.id   093da10363511ce8c47d5392b10f76bb
#
_cell.length_a   1.000
_cell.length_b   1.000
_cell.length_c   1.000
_cell.angle_alpha   90.00
_cell.angle_beta   90.00
_cell.angle_gamma   90.00
#
_symmetry.space_group_name_H-M   'P 1'
#
loop_
_entity.id
_entity.type
_entity.pdbx_description
1 polymer ?
#
loop_
_entity_poly.entity_id
_entity_poly.type
_entity_poly.pdbx_seq_one_letter_code
_entity_poly.pdbx_strand_id
1 'polypeptide(L)'
;MCFLIMKLGYPNNPRRDVMKEIKWIAEHFDFIDFFMEPDKTYYDNIDVKAIKKTLDDYGMGIIGHTPYYLPFASPIKTIREIAIKEVEKCFRAFNEMGAEYVTIHANWPPSLFSIREGIDLQVESMKEVVEKAEDYGIKVMYENGVGEMDNYRNTAEILRRVAKMYFHLDVGHAFLHGRDVCKFIRKLHDKLRHVHIHDNFGMKDLHLPPGTGKIKWDEVVKELKRYYNGTITLEIFSNRDYVLVAKKKFEEMWEKV
;
A
#
# COMPACT_ATOMS: atom_id res chain seq x y z
N MET A 1 -3.82 30.02 -5.22
CA MET A 1 -3.20 28.74 -4.96
C MET A 1 -4.28 27.82 -4.46
N CYS A 2 -4.67 26.80 -5.21
CA CYS A 2 -5.61 25.80 -4.73
C CYS A 2 -4.82 24.93 -3.76
N PHE A 3 -5.10 25.00 -2.46
CA PHE A 3 -4.49 24.09 -1.50
C PHE A 3 -4.99 22.69 -1.83
N LEU A 4 -4.10 21.81 -2.22
CA LEU A 4 -4.38 20.40 -2.40
C LEU A 4 -4.84 19.83 -1.06
N ILE A 5 -6.12 19.47 -0.97
CA ILE A 5 -6.66 18.83 0.23
C ILE A 5 -6.08 17.43 0.29
N MET A 6 -5.23 17.18 1.28
CA MET A 6 -4.71 15.86 1.58
C MET A 6 -5.87 14.93 1.95
N LYS A 7 -5.97 13.78 1.28
CA LYS A 7 -6.89 12.70 1.70
C LYS A 7 -6.12 11.71 2.55
N LEU A 8 -6.50 11.61 3.82
CA LEU A 8 -5.85 10.73 4.78
C LEU A 8 -6.74 9.54 5.13
N GLY A 9 -6.24 8.33 4.92
CA GLY A 9 -6.90 7.07 5.24
C GLY A 9 -6.26 6.33 6.40
N TYR A 10 -6.91 5.22 6.77
CA TYR A 10 -6.43 4.33 7.82
C TYR A 10 -6.74 2.87 7.46
N PRO A 11 -5.85 1.90 7.80
CA PRO A 11 -6.11 0.50 7.55
C PRO A 11 -7.07 -0.09 8.59
N ASN A 12 -7.91 -1.04 8.17
CA ASN A 12 -8.64 -1.87 9.12
C ASN A 12 -7.69 -2.86 9.81
N ASN A 13 -8.05 -3.28 11.01
CA ASN A 13 -7.39 -4.40 11.66
C ASN A 13 -8.05 -5.71 11.22
N PRO A 14 -7.34 -6.61 10.49
CA PRO A 14 -7.93 -7.84 9.94
C PRO A 14 -8.36 -8.86 11.00
N ARG A 15 -7.99 -8.68 12.26
CA ARG A 15 -8.37 -9.55 13.38
C ARG A 15 -9.58 -9.05 14.16
N ARG A 16 -10.11 -7.87 13.81
CA ARG A 16 -11.28 -7.28 14.47
C ARG A 16 -12.54 -7.44 13.62
N ASP A 17 -13.67 -7.09 14.20
CA ASP A 17 -14.94 -7.03 13.49
C ASP A 17 -14.86 -5.94 12.39
N VAL A 18 -14.97 -6.37 11.15
CA VAL A 18 -14.76 -5.51 9.97
C VAL A 18 -15.76 -4.35 9.93
N MET A 19 -17.02 -4.58 10.29
CA MET A 19 -18.05 -3.55 10.24
C MET A 19 -17.82 -2.47 11.30
N LYS A 20 -17.29 -2.85 12.48
CA LYS A 20 -16.90 -1.89 13.53
C LYS A 20 -15.64 -1.11 13.17
N GLU A 21 -14.71 -1.73 12.46
CA GLU A 21 -13.51 -1.05 11.95
C GLU A 21 -13.91 0.00 10.89
N ILE A 22 -14.71 -0.38 9.89
CA ILE A 22 -15.18 0.54 8.83
C ILE A 22 -15.90 1.74 9.43
N LYS A 23 -16.83 1.53 10.36
CA LYS A 23 -17.58 2.63 10.99
C LYS A 23 -16.66 3.60 11.74
N TRP A 24 -15.72 3.08 12.53
CA TRP A 24 -14.78 3.92 13.24
C TRP A 24 -13.86 4.68 12.28
N ILE A 25 -13.38 4.05 11.20
CA ILE A 25 -12.54 4.70 10.19
C ILE A 25 -13.35 5.81 9.50
N ALA A 26 -14.61 5.55 9.15
CA ALA A 26 -15.50 6.51 8.51
C ALA A 26 -15.76 7.78 9.34
N GLU A 27 -15.74 7.67 10.66
CA GLU A 27 -15.90 8.80 11.56
C GLU A 27 -14.65 9.70 11.69
N HIS A 28 -13.49 9.20 11.25
CA HIS A 28 -12.21 9.85 11.56
C HIS A 28 -11.27 10.06 10.36
N PHE A 29 -11.51 9.37 9.23
CA PHE A 29 -10.64 9.37 8.05
C PHE A 29 -11.44 9.53 6.76
N ASP A 30 -10.77 9.90 5.67
CA ASP A 30 -11.40 10.18 4.38
C ASP A 30 -11.67 8.92 3.55
N PHE A 31 -10.93 7.84 3.79
CA PHE A 31 -11.07 6.56 3.11
C PHE A 31 -10.52 5.42 3.97
N ILE A 32 -10.90 4.21 3.63
CA ILE A 32 -10.33 2.99 4.21
C ILE A 32 -9.28 2.39 3.27
N ASP A 33 -8.13 2.01 3.82
CA ASP A 33 -7.21 1.08 3.20
C ASP A 33 -7.56 -0.32 3.68
N PHE A 34 -8.23 -1.09 2.83
CA PHE A 34 -8.84 -2.35 3.23
C PHE A 34 -7.84 -3.49 3.14
N PHE A 35 -7.27 -3.86 4.27
CA PHE A 35 -6.38 -5.01 4.42
C PHE A 35 -7.19 -6.31 4.37
N MET A 36 -7.09 -6.98 3.22
CA MET A 36 -7.73 -8.28 2.99
C MET A 36 -6.78 -9.39 3.41
N GLU A 37 -6.85 -9.77 4.67
CA GLU A 37 -5.98 -10.78 5.26
C GLU A 37 -6.77 -12.00 5.73
N PRO A 38 -6.24 -13.24 5.60
CA PRO A 38 -6.83 -14.42 6.22
C PRO A 38 -7.10 -14.20 7.70
N ASP A 39 -8.28 -14.44 8.13
CA ASP A 39 -8.97 -14.37 9.39
C ASP A 39 -10.35 -13.73 9.16
N LYS A 40 -10.60 -12.46 9.56
CA LYS A 40 -11.94 -11.85 9.50
C LYS A 40 -12.16 -10.96 8.29
N THR A 41 -11.12 -10.64 7.55
CA THR A 41 -11.21 -9.72 6.41
C THR A 41 -10.90 -10.37 5.07
N TYR A 42 -10.74 -11.70 5.04
CA TYR A 42 -10.47 -12.40 3.80
C TYR A 42 -11.73 -12.52 2.94
N TYR A 43 -11.58 -12.57 1.63
CA TYR A 43 -12.69 -12.51 0.66
C TYR A 43 -13.81 -13.55 0.90
N ASP A 44 -13.52 -14.69 1.48
CA ASP A 44 -14.47 -15.76 1.78
C ASP A 44 -15.10 -15.66 3.19
N ASN A 45 -14.60 -14.76 4.04
CA ASN A 45 -15.06 -14.54 5.41
C ASN A 45 -15.86 -13.24 5.60
N ILE A 46 -16.03 -12.45 4.53
CA ILE A 46 -16.69 -11.14 4.60
C ILE A 46 -17.98 -11.09 3.80
N ASP A 47 -18.94 -10.31 4.25
CA ASP A 47 -20.09 -9.92 3.45
C ASP A 47 -19.75 -8.66 2.63
N VAL A 48 -19.27 -8.89 1.41
CA VAL A 48 -18.84 -7.84 0.48
C VAL A 48 -19.96 -6.82 0.21
N LYS A 49 -21.22 -7.28 0.11
CA LYS A 49 -22.37 -6.39 -0.14
C LYS A 49 -22.68 -5.50 1.06
N ALA A 50 -22.61 -6.06 2.28
CA ALA A 50 -22.79 -5.28 3.49
C ALA A 50 -21.66 -4.25 3.67
N ILE A 51 -20.40 -4.60 3.35
CA ILE A 51 -19.27 -3.69 3.34
C ILE A 51 -19.51 -2.56 2.34
N LYS A 52 -19.80 -2.90 1.06
CA LYS A 52 -20.07 -1.91 0.01
C LYS A 52 -21.16 -0.93 0.41
N LYS A 53 -22.29 -1.47 0.89
CA LYS A 53 -23.39 -0.64 1.38
C LYS A 53 -22.95 0.32 2.49
N THR A 54 -22.15 -0.16 3.44
CA THR A 54 -21.68 0.68 4.55
C THR A 54 -20.73 1.78 4.05
N LEU A 55 -19.82 1.45 3.13
CA LEU A 55 -18.94 2.44 2.51
C LEU A 55 -19.76 3.52 1.78
N ASP A 56 -20.81 3.14 1.05
CA ASP A 56 -21.69 4.06 0.35
C ASP A 56 -22.51 4.94 1.33
N ASP A 57 -23.05 4.34 2.40
CA ASP A 57 -23.82 5.05 3.43
C ASP A 57 -22.98 6.16 4.11
N TYR A 58 -21.65 5.99 4.21
CA TYR A 58 -20.71 7.00 4.74
C TYR A 58 -20.04 7.87 3.65
N GLY A 59 -20.28 7.60 2.36
CA GLY A 59 -19.58 8.27 1.26
C GLY A 59 -18.07 8.03 1.26
N MET A 60 -17.62 6.88 1.76
CA MET A 60 -16.22 6.55 1.99
C MET A 60 -15.56 5.90 0.78
N GLY A 61 -14.38 6.36 0.40
CA GLY A 61 -13.52 5.70 -0.58
C GLY A 61 -12.86 4.45 -0.01
N ILE A 62 -12.37 3.58 -0.91
CA ILE A 62 -11.64 2.37 -0.55
C ILE A 62 -10.39 2.21 -1.43
N ILE A 63 -9.27 1.87 -0.82
CA ILE A 63 -8.07 1.31 -1.44
C ILE A 63 -7.99 -0.15 -1.02
N GLY A 64 -7.72 -1.05 -1.95
CA GLY A 64 -7.56 -2.47 -1.63
C GLY A 64 -6.11 -2.81 -1.31
N HIS A 65 -5.90 -3.72 -0.36
CA HIS A 65 -4.60 -4.19 0.06
C HIS A 65 -4.59 -5.72 0.19
N THR A 66 -3.81 -6.40 -0.65
CA THR A 66 -3.77 -7.86 -0.69
C THR A 66 -2.81 -8.43 0.35
N PRO A 67 -2.90 -9.74 0.70
CA PRO A 67 -1.95 -10.36 1.61
C PRO A 67 -0.50 -10.16 1.16
N TYR A 68 0.33 -9.60 2.06
CA TYR A 68 1.71 -9.19 1.75
C TYR A 68 2.68 -10.36 1.48
N TYR A 69 2.31 -11.57 1.87
CA TYR A 69 3.16 -12.77 1.77
C TYR A 69 2.85 -13.65 0.54
N LEU A 70 2.02 -13.21 -0.41
CA LEU A 70 1.77 -13.97 -1.63
C LEU A 70 3.06 -14.08 -2.46
N PRO A 71 3.54 -15.33 -2.77
CA PRO A 71 4.90 -15.55 -3.27
C PRO A 71 5.05 -15.36 -4.79
N PHE A 72 4.80 -14.14 -5.29
CA PHE A 72 4.86 -13.81 -6.72
C PHE A 72 6.26 -13.95 -7.35
N ALA A 73 7.33 -13.95 -6.55
CA ALA A 73 8.70 -14.18 -7.02
C ALA A 73 9.24 -15.57 -6.65
N SER A 74 8.37 -16.53 -6.33
CA SER A 74 8.83 -17.91 -6.10
C SER A 74 9.53 -18.46 -7.35
N PRO A 75 10.71 -19.10 -7.21
CA PRO A 75 11.36 -19.81 -8.32
C PRO A 75 10.52 -20.97 -8.87
N ILE A 76 9.61 -21.51 -8.05
CA ILE A 76 8.72 -22.61 -8.43
C ILE A 76 7.49 -22.01 -9.12
N LYS A 77 7.38 -22.23 -10.42
CA LYS A 77 6.31 -21.67 -11.27
C LYS A 77 4.91 -21.96 -10.73
N THR A 78 4.63 -23.20 -10.32
CA THR A 78 3.30 -23.57 -9.79
C THR A 78 2.91 -22.77 -8.54
N ILE A 79 3.88 -22.41 -7.69
CA ILE A 79 3.62 -21.56 -6.51
C ILE A 79 3.22 -20.15 -6.95
N ARG A 80 3.88 -19.57 -7.96
CA ARG A 80 3.49 -18.27 -8.51
C ARG A 80 2.09 -18.30 -9.14
N GLU A 81 1.76 -19.36 -9.89
CA GLU A 81 0.45 -19.55 -10.49
C GLU A 81 -0.67 -19.64 -9.42
N ILE A 82 -0.38 -20.29 -8.28
CA ILE A 82 -1.32 -20.33 -7.14
C ILE A 82 -1.48 -18.95 -6.53
N ALA A 83 -0.39 -18.20 -6.32
CA ALA A 83 -0.45 -16.84 -5.79
C ALA A 83 -1.27 -15.89 -6.69
N ILE A 84 -1.11 -16.01 -8.02
CA ILE A 84 -1.89 -15.23 -9.00
C ILE A 84 -3.37 -15.59 -8.96
N LYS A 85 -3.72 -16.87 -8.87
CA LYS A 85 -5.12 -17.30 -8.70
C LYS A 85 -5.72 -16.80 -7.39
N GLU A 86 -4.92 -16.73 -6.35
CA GLU A 86 -5.38 -16.27 -5.04
C GLU A 86 -5.65 -14.76 -5.04
N VAL A 87 -4.75 -13.97 -5.62
CA VAL A 87 -4.95 -12.52 -5.74
C VAL A 87 -6.13 -12.17 -6.66
N GLU A 88 -6.40 -12.97 -7.69
CA GLU A 88 -7.57 -12.78 -8.57
C GLU A 88 -8.89 -12.85 -7.80
N LYS A 89 -8.99 -13.73 -6.79
CA LYS A 89 -10.17 -13.77 -5.90
C LYS A 89 -10.30 -12.50 -5.05
N CYS A 90 -9.17 -11.95 -4.60
CA CYS A 90 -9.16 -10.66 -3.92
C CYS A 90 -9.66 -9.55 -4.85
N PHE A 91 -9.24 -9.51 -6.11
CA PHE A 91 -9.69 -8.52 -7.09
C PHE A 91 -11.20 -8.54 -7.31
N ARG A 92 -11.81 -9.73 -7.38
CA ARG A 92 -13.26 -9.86 -7.47
C ARG A 92 -13.95 -9.19 -6.29
N ALA A 93 -13.53 -9.50 -5.05
CA ALA A 93 -14.11 -8.90 -3.85
C ALA A 93 -13.88 -7.39 -3.81
N PHE A 94 -12.69 -6.90 -4.15
CA PHE A 94 -12.38 -5.47 -4.22
C PHE A 94 -13.20 -4.73 -5.27
N ASN A 95 -13.39 -5.31 -6.46
CA ASN A 95 -14.28 -4.73 -7.47
C ASN A 95 -15.72 -4.59 -6.93
N GLU A 96 -16.27 -5.64 -6.31
CA GLU A 96 -17.60 -5.61 -5.71
C GLU A 96 -17.71 -4.57 -4.58
N MET A 97 -16.64 -4.30 -3.82
CA MET A 97 -16.58 -3.24 -2.81
C MET A 97 -16.40 -1.84 -3.42
N GLY A 98 -16.04 -1.74 -4.71
CA GLY A 98 -15.85 -0.49 -5.42
C GLY A 98 -14.43 0.09 -5.34
N ALA A 99 -13.43 -0.73 -5.05
CA ALA A 99 -12.02 -0.31 -5.11
C ALA A 99 -11.57 -0.14 -6.57
N GLU A 100 -10.93 0.98 -6.86
CA GLU A 100 -10.29 1.25 -8.16
C GLU A 100 -8.82 0.81 -8.14
N TYR A 101 -8.15 0.99 -7.02
CA TYR A 101 -6.73 0.69 -6.82
C TYR A 101 -6.54 -0.41 -5.78
N VAL A 102 -5.65 -1.36 -6.09
CA VAL A 102 -5.32 -2.46 -5.19
C VAL A 102 -3.81 -2.64 -5.09
N THR A 103 -3.30 -2.69 -3.86
CA THR A 103 -1.89 -2.88 -3.54
C THR A 103 -1.50 -4.34 -3.56
N ILE A 104 -0.33 -4.61 -4.16
CA ILE A 104 0.40 -5.87 -4.15
C ILE A 104 1.82 -5.61 -3.66
N HIS A 105 2.33 -6.48 -2.80
CA HIS A 105 3.66 -6.33 -2.23
C HIS A 105 4.78 -6.84 -3.11
N ALA A 106 5.91 -6.12 -3.05
CA ALA A 106 7.19 -6.61 -3.51
C ALA A 106 7.59 -7.89 -2.75
N ASN A 107 8.09 -8.87 -3.48
CA ASN A 107 8.66 -10.05 -2.86
C ASN A 107 9.85 -10.57 -3.67
N TRP A 108 10.79 -11.23 -3.00
CA TRP A 108 12.03 -11.65 -3.60
C TRP A 108 12.25 -13.16 -3.44
N PRO A 109 12.87 -13.81 -4.42
CA PRO A 109 13.26 -15.21 -4.26
C PRO A 109 14.35 -15.34 -3.20
N PRO A 110 14.65 -16.58 -2.73
CA PRO A 110 15.77 -16.83 -1.84
C PRO A 110 17.11 -16.27 -2.39
N SER A 111 18.05 -15.93 -1.51
CA SER A 111 19.34 -15.32 -1.84
C SER A 111 20.25 -16.13 -2.77
N LEU A 112 19.88 -17.36 -3.09
CA LEU A 112 20.49 -18.18 -4.14
C LEU A 112 20.34 -17.57 -5.54
N PHE A 113 19.29 -16.76 -5.75
CA PHE A 113 18.98 -16.12 -7.02
C PHE A 113 19.57 -14.71 -7.06
N SER A 114 20.08 -14.32 -8.24
CA SER A 114 20.56 -12.98 -8.48
C SER A 114 19.42 -11.96 -8.46
N ILE A 115 19.76 -10.69 -8.26
CA ILE A 115 18.80 -9.56 -8.32
C ILE A 115 18.06 -9.56 -9.67
N ARG A 116 18.77 -9.84 -10.77
CA ARG A 116 18.18 -9.87 -12.11
C ARG A 116 17.12 -10.96 -12.23
N GLU A 117 17.42 -12.18 -11.78
CA GLU A 117 16.46 -13.28 -11.76
C GLU A 117 15.25 -12.94 -10.89
N GLY A 118 15.46 -12.33 -9.73
CA GLY A 118 14.38 -11.86 -8.87
C GLY A 118 13.47 -10.82 -9.55
N ILE A 119 14.04 -9.86 -10.26
CA ILE A 119 13.28 -8.91 -11.08
C ILE A 119 12.53 -9.62 -12.21
N ASP A 120 13.18 -10.57 -12.90
CA ASP A 120 12.54 -11.31 -14.01
C ASP A 120 11.34 -12.12 -13.53
N LEU A 121 11.45 -12.81 -12.38
CA LEU A 121 10.34 -13.56 -11.76
C LEU A 121 9.18 -12.64 -11.36
N GLN A 122 9.47 -11.50 -10.73
CA GLN A 122 8.43 -10.54 -10.38
C GLN A 122 7.74 -9.97 -11.62
N VAL A 123 8.49 -9.58 -12.64
CA VAL A 123 7.93 -9.03 -13.88
C VAL A 123 7.05 -10.05 -14.60
N GLU A 124 7.45 -11.34 -14.63
CA GLU A 124 6.63 -12.40 -15.21
C GLU A 124 5.27 -12.50 -14.50
N SER A 125 5.28 -12.61 -13.17
CA SER A 125 4.06 -12.72 -12.37
C SER A 125 3.21 -11.44 -12.43
N MET A 126 3.84 -10.26 -12.33
CA MET A 126 3.11 -8.99 -12.30
C MET A 126 2.42 -8.66 -13.63
N LYS A 127 2.94 -9.13 -14.76
CA LYS A 127 2.25 -9.00 -16.06
C LYS A 127 0.92 -9.76 -16.05
N GLU A 128 0.95 -11.00 -15.57
CA GLU A 128 -0.26 -11.82 -15.47
C GLU A 128 -1.24 -11.26 -14.42
N VAL A 129 -0.72 -10.80 -13.27
CA VAL A 129 -1.53 -10.16 -12.23
C VAL A 129 -2.25 -8.91 -12.75
N VAL A 130 -1.56 -8.05 -13.50
CA VAL A 130 -2.15 -6.83 -14.09
C VAL A 130 -3.20 -7.19 -15.13
N GLU A 131 -2.94 -8.19 -15.98
CA GLU A 131 -3.92 -8.69 -16.96
C GLU A 131 -5.20 -9.19 -16.26
N LYS A 132 -5.05 -10.02 -15.20
CA LYS A 132 -6.19 -10.46 -14.39
C LYS A 132 -6.93 -9.32 -13.70
N ALA A 133 -6.24 -8.33 -13.20
CA ALA A 133 -6.84 -7.18 -12.54
C ALA A 133 -7.71 -6.34 -13.51
N GLU A 134 -7.31 -6.23 -14.79
CA GLU A 134 -8.07 -5.53 -15.83
C GLU A 134 -9.46 -6.14 -16.06
N ASP A 135 -9.61 -7.45 -15.94
CA ASP A 135 -10.91 -8.15 -16.05
C ASP A 135 -11.92 -7.68 -15.00
N TYR A 136 -11.42 -7.14 -13.89
CA TYR A 136 -12.20 -6.58 -12.78
C TYR A 136 -12.19 -5.05 -12.72
N GLY A 137 -11.59 -4.37 -13.69
CA GLY A 137 -11.45 -2.90 -13.68
C GLY A 137 -10.51 -2.39 -12.57
N ILE A 138 -9.67 -3.25 -11.98
CA ILE A 138 -8.72 -2.92 -10.92
C ILE A 138 -7.41 -2.40 -11.51
N LYS A 139 -6.88 -1.34 -10.92
CA LYS A 139 -5.54 -0.81 -11.18
C LYS A 139 -4.57 -1.28 -10.10
N VAL A 140 -3.59 -2.08 -10.48
CA VAL A 140 -2.62 -2.66 -9.56
C VAL A 140 -1.55 -1.64 -9.18
N MET A 141 -1.28 -1.53 -7.89
CA MET A 141 -0.16 -0.77 -7.33
C MET A 141 0.85 -1.74 -6.71
N TYR A 142 2.11 -1.57 -7.08
CA TYR A 142 3.24 -2.31 -6.54
C TYR A 142 3.87 -1.53 -5.40
N GLU A 143 3.88 -2.10 -4.21
CA GLU A 143 4.46 -1.50 -3.01
C GLU A 143 5.92 -1.93 -2.83
N ASN A 144 6.78 -0.98 -2.46
CA ASN A 144 8.15 -1.29 -2.10
C ASN A 144 8.21 -2.00 -0.74
N GLY A 145 8.92 -3.12 -0.69
CA GLY A 145 9.05 -3.92 0.52
C GLY A 145 10.18 -3.47 1.45
N VAL A 146 10.36 -4.28 2.51
CA VAL A 146 11.33 -4.03 3.59
C VAL A 146 12.75 -4.52 3.29
N GLY A 147 12.95 -5.33 2.25
CA GLY A 147 14.23 -5.95 1.93
C GLY A 147 15.28 -4.99 1.35
N GLU A 148 16.56 -5.35 1.39
CA GLU A 148 17.63 -4.55 0.77
C GLU A 148 17.45 -4.40 -0.74
N MET A 149 16.81 -5.37 -1.39
CA MET A 149 16.54 -5.35 -2.82
C MET A 149 15.42 -4.39 -3.22
N ASP A 150 14.57 -3.93 -2.27
CA ASP A 150 13.45 -3.03 -2.51
C ASP A 150 13.88 -1.56 -2.60
N ASN A 151 14.97 -1.31 -3.30
CA ASN A 151 15.45 0.04 -3.57
C ASN A 151 14.78 0.65 -4.83
N TYR A 152 14.83 1.98 -4.94
CA TYR A 152 14.14 2.69 -6.03
C TYR A 152 14.57 2.25 -7.45
N ARG A 153 15.78 1.73 -7.65
CA ARG A 153 16.27 1.30 -8.97
C ARG A 153 15.61 -0.01 -9.41
N ASN A 154 15.56 -0.98 -8.50
CA ASN A 154 14.92 -2.26 -8.75
C ASN A 154 13.40 -2.08 -8.92
N THR A 155 12.78 -1.28 -8.05
CA THR A 155 11.36 -0.90 -8.16
C THR A 155 11.07 -0.21 -9.51
N ALA A 156 11.90 0.76 -9.91
CA ALA A 156 11.77 1.45 -11.19
C ALA A 156 11.87 0.47 -12.39
N GLU A 157 12.80 -0.49 -12.33
CA GLU A 157 12.96 -1.49 -13.40
C GLU A 157 11.74 -2.40 -13.51
N ILE A 158 11.18 -2.85 -12.40
CA ILE A 158 9.95 -3.66 -12.38
C ILE A 158 8.79 -2.86 -12.97
N LEU A 159 8.56 -1.64 -12.48
CA LEU A 159 7.49 -0.75 -12.96
C LEU A 159 7.62 -0.37 -14.44
N ARG A 160 8.85 -0.22 -14.94
CA ARG A 160 9.12 0.05 -16.36
C ARG A 160 8.76 -1.12 -17.25
N ARG A 161 8.97 -2.35 -16.78
CA ARG A 161 8.72 -3.60 -17.51
C ARG A 161 7.28 -4.08 -17.44
N VAL A 162 6.49 -3.54 -16.49
CA VAL A 162 5.05 -3.80 -16.35
C VAL A 162 4.28 -2.49 -16.54
N ALA A 163 3.95 -2.18 -17.80
CA ALA A 163 3.50 -0.84 -18.21
C ALA A 163 2.27 -0.30 -17.47
N LYS A 164 1.27 -1.15 -17.21
CA LYS A 164 -0.01 -0.78 -16.59
C LYS A 164 -0.01 -0.88 -15.07
N MET A 165 1.14 -1.17 -14.47
CA MET A 165 1.30 -1.19 -13.01
C MET A 165 1.67 0.18 -12.49
N TYR A 166 1.07 0.57 -11.38
CA TYR A 166 1.32 1.81 -10.65
C TYR A 166 2.23 1.57 -9.46
N PHE A 167 2.61 2.63 -8.76
CA PHE A 167 3.47 2.58 -7.61
C PHE A 167 2.71 2.96 -6.34
N HIS A 168 2.88 2.17 -5.30
CA HIS A 168 2.54 2.48 -3.93
C HIS A 168 3.83 2.68 -3.17
N LEU A 169 4.05 3.88 -2.64
CA LEU A 169 5.21 4.19 -1.82
C LEU A 169 4.89 3.95 -0.36
N ASP A 170 5.53 2.97 0.25
CA ASP A 170 5.64 2.95 1.70
C ASP A 170 6.90 3.73 2.13
N VAL A 171 6.68 4.82 2.87
CA VAL A 171 7.74 5.75 3.31
C VAL A 171 8.65 5.10 4.36
N GLY A 172 8.07 4.32 5.28
CA GLY A 172 8.83 3.62 6.31
C GLY A 172 9.73 2.54 5.71
N HIS A 173 9.19 1.72 4.81
CA HIS A 173 9.98 0.73 4.07
C HIS A 173 11.08 1.39 3.22
N ALA A 174 10.76 2.50 2.54
CA ALA A 174 11.73 3.23 1.74
C ALA A 174 12.87 3.84 2.55
N PHE A 175 12.70 4.06 3.84
CA PHE A 175 13.74 4.60 4.74
C PHE A 175 14.67 3.53 5.31
N LEU A 176 14.29 2.25 5.27
CA LEU A 176 15.14 1.17 5.77
C LEU A 176 16.46 1.08 5.00
N HIS A 177 17.49 0.52 5.64
CA HIS A 177 18.84 0.32 5.07
C HIS A 177 19.53 1.62 4.59
N GLY A 178 19.21 2.77 5.21
CA GLY A 178 19.80 4.05 4.87
C GLY A 178 19.41 4.61 3.50
N ARG A 179 18.28 4.17 2.95
CA ARG A 179 17.78 4.64 1.65
C ARG A 179 17.18 6.05 1.74
N ASP A 180 17.22 6.74 0.63
CA ASP A 180 16.69 8.10 0.48
C ASP A 180 15.24 8.03 -0.04
N VAL A 181 14.27 8.25 0.84
CA VAL A 181 12.83 8.29 0.53
C VAL A 181 12.51 9.29 -0.59
N CYS A 182 13.12 10.46 -0.55
CA CYS A 182 12.88 11.50 -1.55
C CYS A 182 13.29 11.07 -2.97
N LYS A 183 14.22 10.13 -3.11
CA LYS A 183 14.54 9.53 -4.43
C LYS A 183 13.42 8.67 -4.98
N PHE A 184 12.72 7.90 -4.15
CA PHE A 184 11.55 7.16 -4.60
C PHE A 184 10.49 8.13 -5.15
N ILE A 185 10.17 9.19 -4.41
CA ILE A 185 9.19 10.18 -4.83
C ILE A 185 9.63 10.81 -6.15
N ARG A 186 10.81 11.44 -6.22
CA ARG A 186 11.28 12.15 -7.43
C ARG A 186 11.42 11.28 -8.67
N LYS A 187 11.71 9.98 -8.51
CA LYS A 187 11.98 9.08 -9.64
C LYS A 187 10.77 8.28 -10.10
N LEU A 188 9.76 8.14 -9.24
CA LEU A 188 8.61 7.27 -9.49
C LEU A 188 7.25 8.00 -9.43
N HIS A 189 7.26 9.35 -9.29
CA HIS A 189 6.04 10.14 -9.12
C HIS A 189 5.02 9.94 -10.25
N ASP A 190 5.47 9.74 -11.50
CA ASP A 190 4.56 9.53 -12.63
C ASP A 190 3.67 8.28 -12.45
N LYS A 191 4.17 7.29 -11.73
CA LYS A 191 3.48 6.03 -11.41
C LYS A 191 2.83 6.04 -10.03
N LEU A 192 3.18 6.98 -9.14
CA LEU A 192 2.74 7.01 -7.75
C LEU A 192 1.24 7.29 -7.64
N ARG A 193 0.51 6.39 -6.95
CA ARG A 193 -0.95 6.50 -6.76
C ARG A 193 -1.40 6.37 -5.31
N HIS A 194 -0.54 5.80 -4.45
CA HIS A 194 -0.82 5.65 -3.03
C HIS A 194 0.44 5.78 -2.20
N VAL A 195 0.31 6.23 -0.95
CA VAL A 195 1.42 6.40 -0.01
C VAL A 195 1.04 5.88 1.36
N HIS A 196 1.85 5.00 1.92
CA HIS A 196 1.81 4.67 3.34
C HIS A 196 2.81 5.52 4.11
N ILE A 197 2.40 5.99 5.28
CA ILE A 197 3.24 6.78 6.18
C ILE A 197 3.30 6.15 7.56
N HIS A 198 4.49 5.83 7.97
CA HIS A 198 4.89 5.49 9.34
C HIS A 198 6.38 5.77 9.52
N ASP A 199 6.85 5.77 10.75
CA ASP A 199 8.25 6.10 11.07
C ASP A 199 9.01 4.89 11.61
N ASN A 200 10.34 4.96 11.54
CA ASN A 200 11.24 3.98 12.12
C ASN A 200 12.65 4.57 12.30
N PHE A 201 13.59 3.75 12.79
CA PHE A 201 14.98 4.16 13.02
C PHE A 201 15.96 3.74 11.90
N GLY A 202 15.45 3.25 10.75
CA GLY A 202 16.23 2.83 9.58
C GLY A 202 16.72 1.38 9.60
N MET A 203 16.40 0.60 10.65
CA MET A 203 16.86 -0.78 10.83
C MET A 203 15.75 -1.82 10.80
N LYS A 204 14.59 -1.48 11.35
CA LYS A 204 13.42 -2.37 11.45
C LYS A 204 12.17 -1.60 11.07
N ASP A 205 11.26 -2.30 10.46
CA ASP A 205 9.92 -1.83 10.21
C ASP A 205 9.12 -1.81 11.52
N LEU A 206 8.87 -0.60 12.03
CA LEU A 206 8.33 -0.42 13.38
C LEU A 206 6.94 0.21 13.40
N HIS A 207 6.44 0.70 12.27
CA HIS A 207 5.15 1.40 12.17
C HIS A 207 4.91 2.45 13.25
N LEU A 208 5.95 3.24 13.58
CA LEU A 208 5.85 4.31 14.57
C LEU A 208 5.10 5.53 13.98
N PRO A 209 4.47 6.34 14.82
CA PRO A 209 3.88 7.59 14.38
C PRO A 209 4.90 8.51 13.70
N PRO A 210 4.52 9.21 12.60
CA PRO A 210 5.39 10.17 11.94
C PRO A 210 6.01 11.19 12.92
N GLY A 211 7.33 11.39 12.80
CA GLY A 211 8.12 12.28 13.65
C GLY A 211 8.51 11.71 15.02
N THR A 212 8.38 10.39 15.22
CA THR A 212 8.88 9.71 16.44
C THR A 212 10.11 8.85 16.17
N GLY A 213 10.44 8.60 14.89
CA GLY A 213 11.64 7.91 14.44
C GLY A 213 12.70 8.89 13.89
N LYS A 214 13.34 8.49 12.79
CA LYS A 214 14.46 9.23 12.15
C LYS A 214 14.16 9.73 10.76
N ILE A 215 12.95 9.51 10.22
CA ILE A 215 12.57 10.01 8.91
C ILE A 215 12.49 11.55 8.96
N LYS A 216 13.09 12.20 7.98
CA LYS A 216 13.06 13.66 7.84
C LYS A 216 11.75 14.11 7.19
N TRP A 217 10.70 14.18 7.98
CA TRP A 217 9.33 14.42 7.49
C TRP A 217 9.16 15.75 6.75
N ASP A 218 9.86 16.82 7.15
CA ASP A 218 9.80 18.11 6.45
C ASP A 218 10.29 17.96 4.99
N GLU A 219 11.33 17.13 4.73
CA GLU A 219 11.82 16.85 3.39
C GLU A 219 10.82 15.96 2.60
N VAL A 220 10.30 14.91 3.24
CA VAL A 220 9.34 13.98 2.62
C VAL A 220 8.03 14.68 2.26
N VAL A 221 7.45 15.45 3.19
CA VAL A 221 6.21 16.20 2.95
C VAL A 221 6.39 17.21 1.82
N LYS A 222 7.52 17.91 1.79
CA LYS A 222 7.84 18.87 0.70
C LYS A 222 7.87 18.19 -0.67
N GLU A 223 8.49 17.01 -0.78
CA GLU A 223 8.56 16.28 -2.04
C GLU A 223 7.16 15.71 -2.41
N LEU A 224 6.40 15.19 -1.45
CA LEU A 224 5.02 14.74 -1.69
C LEU A 224 4.16 15.88 -2.22
N LYS A 225 4.15 17.04 -1.56
CA LYS A 225 3.40 18.22 -2.02
C LYS A 225 3.78 18.69 -3.43
N ARG A 226 5.03 18.49 -3.82
CA ARG A 226 5.56 18.89 -5.13
C ARG A 226 5.13 17.94 -6.25
N TYR A 227 5.09 16.65 -5.97
CA TYR A 227 5.00 15.61 -7.02
C TYR A 227 3.77 14.72 -6.90
N TYR A 228 3.01 14.81 -5.82
CA TYR A 228 1.94 13.89 -5.53
C TYR A 228 0.65 14.58 -5.10
N ASN A 229 -0.47 14.07 -5.61
CA ASN A 229 -1.81 14.55 -5.28
C ASN A 229 -2.77 13.36 -5.23
N GLY A 230 -2.57 12.48 -4.28
CA GLY A 230 -3.38 11.27 -4.13
C GLY A 230 -3.68 10.97 -2.66
N THR A 231 -3.94 9.71 -2.39
CA THR A 231 -4.32 9.19 -1.07
C THR A 231 -3.11 8.83 -0.22
N ILE A 232 -3.16 9.15 1.06
CA ILE A 232 -2.12 8.81 2.04
C ILE A 232 -2.77 7.98 3.15
N THR A 233 -2.22 6.82 3.48
CA THR A 233 -2.65 5.99 4.61
C THR A 233 -1.70 6.17 5.78
N LEU A 234 -2.25 6.47 6.95
CA LEU A 234 -1.51 6.46 8.22
C LEU A 234 -1.41 5.02 8.72
N GLU A 235 -0.32 4.34 8.39
CA GLU A 235 -0.13 2.92 8.71
C GLU A 235 0.61 2.73 10.04
N ILE A 236 -0.10 2.98 11.14
CA ILE A 236 0.40 2.76 12.50
C ILE A 236 -0.51 1.80 13.27
N PHE A 237 0.07 0.85 13.98
CA PHE A 237 -0.66 -0.16 14.72
C PHE A 237 -0.66 0.15 16.22
N SER A 238 -1.67 0.88 16.71
CA SER A 238 -1.78 1.32 18.09
C SER A 238 -3.24 1.35 18.57
N ASN A 239 -3.47 1.80 19.80
CA ASN A 239 -4.83 2.08 20.24
C ASN A 239 -5.39 3.30 19.48
N ARG A 240 -6.72 3.38 19.39
CA ARG A 240 -7.43 4.38 18.58
C ARG A 240 -7.13 5.83 18.99
N ASP A 241 -7.04 6.11 20.29
CA ASP A 241 -6.75 7.46 20.79
C ASP A 241 -5.36 7.93 20.34
N TYR A 242 -4.39 7.02 20.41
CA TYR A 242 -3.03 7.30 19.95
C TYR A 242 -2.95 7.50 18.44
N VAL A 243 -3.74 6.75 17.68
CA VAL A 243 -3.89 6.94 16.22
C VAL A 243 -4.41 8.34 15.90
N LEU A 244 -5.42 8.83 16.62
CA LEU A 244 -5.97 10.18 16.40
C LEU A 244 -4.95 11.28 16.75
N VAL A 245 -4.14 11.09 17.78
CA VAL A 245 -3.05 12.01 18.12
C VAL A 245 -1.98 12.02 17.01
N ALA A 246 -1.62 10.86 16.48
CA ALA A 246 -0.66 10.76 15.39
C ALA A 246 -1.20 11.36 14.08
N LYS A 247 -2.49 11.15 13.79
CA LYS A 247 -3.19 11.81 12.67
C LYS A 247 -3.04 13.32 12.75
N LYS A 248 -3.46 13.92 13.87
CA LYS A 248 -3.37 15.38 14.08
C LYS A 248 -1.93 15.90 13.92
N LYS A 249 -0.96 15.18 14.49
CA LYS A 249 0.46 15.54 14.36
C LYS A 249 0.93 15.54 12.91
N PHE A 250 0.50 14.56 12.10
CA PHE A 250 0.88 14.51 10.69
C PHE A 250 0.17 15.62 9.89
N GLU A 251 -1.09 15.94 10.17
CA GLU A 251 -1.80 17.07 9.58
C GLU A 251 -1.07 18.40 9.86
N GLU A 252 -0.62 18.61 11.10
CA GLU A 252 0.17 19.79 11.48
C GLU A 252 1.53 19.84 10.72
N MET A 253 2.19 18.70 10.54
CA MET A 253 3.42 18.61 9.72
C MET A 253 3.13 18.95 8.25
N TRP A 254 2.02 18.45 7.73
CA TRP A 254 1.61 18.72 6.35
C TRP A 254 1.29 20.20 6.13
N GLU A 255 0.59 20.87 7.04
CA GLU A 255 0.24 22.28 6.93
C GLU A 255 1.46 23.21 7.03
N LYS A 256 2.44 22.86 7.86
CA LYS A 256 3.63 23.68 8.13
C LYS A 256 4.57 23.80 6.92
N VAL A 257 4.61 22.86 6.02
CA VAL A 257 5.46 22.81 4.82
C VAL A 257 4.69 23.30 3.60
#